data_1bcfb88092dc0b814c4dc0762b9c12a5
#
_entry.id   1bcfb88092dc0b814c4dc0762b9c12a5
#
_cell.length_a   1.000
_cell.length_b   1.000
_cell.length_c   1.000
_cell.angle_alpha   90.00
_cell.angle_beta   90.00
_cell.angle_gamma   90.00
#
_symmetry.space_group_name_H-M   'P 1'
#
loop_
_entity.id
_entity.type
_entity.pdbx_description
1 polymer ?
#
loop_
_entity_poly.entity_id
_entity_poly.type
_entity_poly.pdbx_seq_one_letter_code
_entity_poly.pdbx_strand_id
1 'polypeptide(L)'
;MNNIKNNSLYQKGLETLNKIHGGHAGKSIIDDMQEISPDYAQMAIEWGFGEVINRPGLDLKTREIAMLASCISLGHAVPQLKAHIEAALNVGVTRTEVVETIIQIAFYAGFPAATNAMYIAKEVFAADNLAV
;
A
#
# COMPACT_ATOMS: atom_id res chain seq x y z
N MET A 1 17.23 8.77 25.37
CA MET A 1 16.11 8.18 24.61
C MET A 1 15.54 9.25 23.72
N ASN A 2 15.73 9.10 22.44
CA ASN A 2 15.17 10.03 21.46
C ASN A 2 13.66 9.95 21.51
N ASN A 3 13.04 11.10 21.64
CA ASN A 3 11.60 11.28 21.65
C ASN A 3 11.10 11.13 20.21
N ILE A 4 11.17 9.89 19.70
CA ILE A 4 10.83 9.48 18.33
C ILE A 4 9.43 9.97 17.96
N LYS A 5 8.51 9.94 18.92
CA LYS A 5 7.10 10.35 18.73
C LYS A 5 6.90 11.85 18.48
N ASN A 6 7.92 12.67 18.69
CA ASN A 6 7.84 14.13 18.46
C ASN A 6 8.60 14.59 17.20
N ASN A 7 9.11 13.65 16.39
CA ASN A 7 9.73 13.96 15.12
C ASN A 7 8.64 14.37 14.11
N SER A 8 8.78 15.55 13.49
CA SER A 8 7.81 16.07 12.52
C SER A 8 7.62 15.15 11.32
N LEU A 9 8.67 14.47 10.86
CA LEU A 9 8.61 13.52 9.75
C LEU A 9 7.84 12.26 10.15
N TYR A 10 8.02 11.78 11.37
CA TYR A 10 7.26 10.64 11.90
C TYR A 10 5.77 10.97 12.00
N GLN A 11 5.42 12.14 12.52
CA GLN A 11 4.01 12.58 12.61
C GLN A 11 3.37 12.71 11.24
N LYS A 12 4.08 13.30 10.28
CA LYS A 12 3.63 13.38 8.89
C LYS A 12 3.42 12.00 8.28
N GLY A 13 4.33 11.07 8.57
CA GLY A 13 4.21 9.67 8.12
C GLY A 13 2.99 8.97 8.70
N LEU A 14 2.71 9.15 9.99
CA LEU A 14 1.52 8.59 10.64
C LEU A 14 0.23 9.14 10.04
N GLU A 15 0.16 10.44 9.80
CA GLU A 15 -1.00 11.07 9.16
C GLU A 15 -1.24 10.47 7.78
N THR A 16 -0.20 10.33 6.99
CA THR A 16 -0.26 9.74 5.64
C THR A 16 -0.67 8.27 5.69
N LEU A 17 -0.08 7.49 6.59
CA LEU A 17 -0.44 6.09 6.80
C LEU A 17 -1.93 5.94 7.14
N ASN A 18 -2.42 6.73 8.07
CA ASN A 18 -3.82 6.71 8.48
C ASN A 18 -4.76 7.18 7.36
N LYS A 19 -4.36 8.16 6.58
CA LYS A 19 -5.12 8.65 5.43
C LYS A 19 -5.28 7.59 4.34
N ILE A 20 -4.20 6.88 4.04
CA ILE A 20 -4.16 5.91 2.93
C ILE A 20 -4.71 4.55 3.37
N HIS A 21 -4.28 4.04 4.51
CA HIS A 21 -4.60 2.69 4.97
C HIS A 21 -5.69 2.60 6.04
N GLY A 22 -5.92 3.67 6.81
CA GLY A 22 -7.12 3.85 7.63
C GLY A 22 -7.59 2.68 8.49
N GLY A 23 -6.70 1.88 9.08
CA GLY A 23 -7.07 0.70 9.88
C GLY A 23 -7.18 -0.60 9.08
N HIS A 24 -6.92 -0.58 7.78
CA HIS A 24 -6.89 -1.75 6.90
C HIS A 24 -5.57 -2.52 6.99
N ALA A 25 -5.37 -3.47 6.08
CA ALA A 25 -4.22 -4.39 6.08
C ALA A 25 -2.85 -3.68 6.16
N GLY A 26 -2.69 -2.53 5.52
CA GLY A 26 -1.45 -1.77 5.57
C GLY A 26 -1.11 -1.28 6.98
N LYS A 27 -2.10 -0.80 7.73
CA LYS A 27 -1.94 -0.40 9.13
C LYS A 27 -1.55 -1.60 9.99
N SER A 28 -2.19 -2.75 9.76
CA SER A 28 -1.89 -3.99 10.47
C SER A 28 -0.44 -4.44 10.25
N ILE A 29 0.08 -4.35 9.03
CA ILE A 29 1.48 -4.68 8.73
C ILE A 29 2.43 -3.79 9.54
N ILE A 30 2.16 -2.50 9.63
CA ILE A 30 3.00 -1.58 10.40
C ILE A 30 2.94 -1.90 11.90
N ASP A 31 1.75 -2.22 12.43
CA ASP A 31 1.59 -2.60 13.83
C ASP A 31 2.38 -3.87 14.16
N ASP A 32 2.34 -4.88 13.28
CA ASP A 32 3.14 -6.11 13.42
C ASP A 32 4.65 -5.79 13.41
N MET A 33 5.08 -4.90 12.53
CA MET A 33 6.49 -4.49 12.48
C MET A 33 6.92 -3.77 13.76
N GLN A 34 6.05 -2.98 14.38
CA GLN A 34 6.35 -2.33 15.65
C GLN A 34 6.58 -3.35 16.78
N GLU A 35 5.86 -4.46 16.77
CA GLU A 35 6.07 -5.53 17.74
C GLU A 35 7.42 -6.25 17.55
N ILE A 36 7.83 -6.45 16.28
CA ILE A 36 9.07 -7.16 15.95
C ILE A 36 10.28 -6.23 16.06
N SER A 37 10.19 -5.05 15.49
CA SER A 37 11.28 -4.05 15.45
C SER A 37 10.71 -2.64 15.37
N PRO A 38 10.61 -1.94 16.50
CA PRO A 38 10.15 -0.54 16.50
C PRO A 38 10.97 0.37 15.59
N ASP A 39 12.27 0.15 15.49
CA ASP A 39 13.15 0.95 14.64
C ASP A 39 12.81 0.74 13.14
N TYR A 40 12.54 -0.49 12.74
CA TYR A 40 12.14 -0.80 11.37
C TYR A 40 10.80 -0.13 11.03
N ALA A 41 9.82 -0.24 11.90
CA ALA A 41 8.54 0.41 11.72
C ALA A 41 8.68 1.94 11.62
N GLN A 42 9.54 2.53 12.46
CA GLN A 42 9.84 3.95 12.42
C GLN A 42 10.43 4.37 11.06
N MET A 43 11.42 3.63 10.57
CA MET A 43 12.02 3.89 9.25
C MET A 43 10.98 3.84 8.13
N ALA A 44 10.09 2.86 8.16
CA ALA A 44 9.01 2.74 7.18
C ALA A 44 8.04 3.94 7.25
N ILE A 45 7.65 4.34 8.44
CA ILE A 45 6.75 5.48 8.65
C ILE A 45 7.41 6.78 8.19
N GLU A 46 8.63 7.05 8.61
CA GLU A 46 9.32 8.29 8.29
C GLU A 46 9.69 8.38 6.81
N TRP A 47 10.38 7.39 6.29
CA TRP A 47 10.87 7.41 4.93
C TRP A 47 9.78 7.13 3.90
N GLY A 48 9.06 6.02 4.05
CA GLY A 48 8.02 5.61 3.09
C GLY A 48 6.82 6.54 3.11
N PHE A 49 6.16 6.62 4.26
CA PHE A 49 4.92 7.40 4.40
C PHE A 49 5.15 8.88 4.64
N GLY A 50 6.23 9.26 5.33
CA GLY A 50 6.54 10.65 5.60
C GLY A 50 7.18 11.37 4.43
N GLU A 51 8.17 10.76 3.81
CA GLU A 51 8.98 11.41 2.77
C GLU A 51 8.57 11.00 1.35
N VAL A 52 8.62 9.71 1.03
CA VAL A 52 8.45 9.26 -0.37
C VAL A 52 7.04 9.52 -0.89
N ILE A 53 6.02 9.10 -0.18
CA ILE A 53 4.61 9.23 -0.62
C ILE A 53 4.19 10.71 -0.70
N ASN A 54 4.77 11.57 0.12
CA ASN A 54 4.42 13.00 0.16
C ASN A 54 5.18 13.86 -0.85
N ARG A 55 6.03 13.28 -1.69
CA ARG A 55 6.73 14.05 -2.74
C ARG A 55 5.71 14.58 -3.75
N PRO A 56 5.85 15.86 -4.21
CA PRO A 56 4.82 16.50 -5.02
C PRO A 56 4.79 16.07 -6.49
N GLY A 57 5.79 15.32 -6.97
CA GLY A 57 5.93 14.98 -8.39
C GLY A 57 4.90 14.01 -8.96
N LEU A 58 4.24 13.22 -8.10
CA LEU A 58 3.16 12.31 -8.47
C LEU A 58 2.05 12.42 -7.42
N ASP A 59 0.80 12.35 -7.85
CA ASP A 59 -0.33 12.30 -6.93
C ASP A 59 -0.47 10.91 -6.27
N LEU A 60 -1.33 10.80 -5.27
CA LEU A 60 -1.52 9.57 -4.51
C LEU A 60 -2.07 8.43 -5.37
N LYS A 61 -2.99 8.72 -6.29
CA LYS A 61 -3.53 7.71 -7.21
C LYS A 61 -2.43 7.08 -8.06
N THR A 62 -1.61 7.91 -8.66
CA THR A 62 -0.49 7.48 -9.50
C THR A 62 0.53 6.68 -8.68
N ARG A 63 0.84 7.12 -7.46
CA ARG A 63 1.75 6.40 -6.57
C ARG A 63 1.22 5.03 -6.20
N GLU A 64 -0.07 4.90 -5.88
CA GLU A 64 -0.67 3.61 -5.57
C GLU A 64 -0.68 2.66 -6.77
N ILE A 65 -0.96 3.17 -7.98
CA ILE A 65 -0.86 2.36 -9.20
C ILE A 65 0.58 1.85 -9.40
N ALA A 66 1.58 2.70 -9.19
CA ALA A 66 2.99 2.30 -9.28
C ALA A 66 3.34 1.22 -8.24
N MET A 67 2.81 1.35 -7.01
CA MET A 67 3.02 0.34 -5.97
C MET A 67 2.34 -0.98 -6.28
N LEU A 68 1.13 -0.98 -6.84
CA LEU A 68 0.46 -2.18 -7.33
C LEU A 68 1.31 -2.89 -8.38
N ALA A 69 1.76 -2.16 -9.38
CA ALA A 69 2.61 -2.68 -10.44
C ALA A 69 3.88 -3.31 -9.90
N SER A 70 4.54 -2.66 -8.93
CA SER A 70 5.74 -3.16 -8.27
C SER A 70 5.46 -4.46 -7.50
N CYS A 71 4.42 -4.51 -6.68
CA CYS A 71 4.06 -5.69 -5.90
C CYS A 71 3.73 -6.89 -6.79
N ILE A 72 3.00 -6.67 -7.89
CA ILE A 72 2.68 -7.72 -8.85
C ILE A 72 3.96 -8.27 -9.49
N SER A 73 4.85 -7.40 -9.92
CA SER A 73 6.11 -7.76 -10.58
C SER A 73 7.07 -8.50 -9.66
N LEU A 74 7.13 -8.14 -8.38
CA LEU A 74 7.95 -8.84 -7.38
C LEU A 74 7.49 -10.29 -7.17
N GLY A 75 6.19 -10.54 -7.25
CA GLY A 75 5.59 -11.87 -7.14
C GLY A 75 5.44 -12.41 -5.71
N HIS A 76 6.29 -11.97 -4.79
CA HIS A 76 6.27 -12.43 -3.38
C HIS A 76 5.63 -11.42 -2.42
N ALA A 77 5.33 -10.21 -2.88
CA ALA A 77 4.81 -9.13 -2.02
C ALA A 77 3.26 -9.20 -1.89
N VAL A 78 2.74 -10.39 -1.51
CA VAL A 78 1.29 -10.63 -1.46
C VAL A 78 0.57 -9.84 -0.37
N PRO A 79 1.06 -9.80 0.90
CA PRO A 79 0.42 -8.97 1.92
C PRO A 79 0.43 -7.48 1.55
N GLN A 80 1.51 -7.00 0.96
CA GLN A 80 1.65 -5.62 0.51
C GLN A 80 0.73 -5.32 -0.67
N LEU A 81 0.57 -6.26 -1.60
CA LEU A 81 -0.37 -6.11 -2.72
C LEU A 81 -1.79 -5.93 -2.22
N LYS A 82 -2.22 -6.76 -1.27
CA LYS A 82 -3.55 -6.62 -0.64
C LYS A 82 -3.70 -5.24 -0.01
N ALA A 83 -2.73 -4.82 0.80
CA ALA A 83 -2.73 -3.53 1.46
C ALA A 83 -2.81 -2.36 0.46
N HIS A 84 -2.06 -2.44 -0.62
CA HIS A 84 -2.03 -1.37 -1.63
C HIS A 84 -3.25 -1.37 -2.55
N ILE A 85 -3.92 -2.50 -2.79
CA ILE A 85 -5.22 -2.48 -3.47
C ILE A 85 -6.25 -1.74 -2.60
N GLU A 86 -6.30 -2.03 -1.31
CA GLU A 86 -7.15 -1.29 -0.37
C GLU A 86 -6.83 0.21 -0.35
N ALA A 87 -5.55 0.55 -0.25
CA ALA A 87 -5.09 1.93 -0.25
C ALA A 87 -5.41 2.65 -1.57
N ALA A 88 -5.24 1.97 -2.69
CA ALA A 88 -5.57 2.50 -4.01
C ALA A 88 -7.05 2.89 -4.10
N LEU A 89 -7.95 2.01 -3.66
CA LEU A 89 -9.38 2.32 -3.62
C LEU A 89 -9.68 3.52 -2.70
N ASN A 90 -9.00 3.59 -1.55
CA ASN A 90 -9.17 4.71 -0.60
C ASN A 90 -8.77 6.07 -1.19
N VAL A 91 -7.78 6.10 -2.07
CA VAL A 91 -7.32 7.36 -2.67
C VAL A 91 -7.96 7.63 -4.04
N GLY A 92 -8.95 6.85 -4.43
CA GLY A 92 -9.77 7.11 -5.60
C GLY A 92 -9.39 6.34 -6.87
N VAL A 93 -8.48 5.37 -6.80
CA VAL A 93 -8.26 4.42 -7.90
C VAL A 93 -9.51 3.55 -8.02
N THR A 94 -10.03 3.39 -9.22
CA THR A 94 -11.22 2.57 -9.45
C THR A 94 -10.88 1.08 -9.52
N ARG A 95 -11.88 0.23 -9.32
CA ARG A 95 -11.71 -1.22 -9.52
C ARG A 95 -11.25 -1.55 -10.93
N THR A 96 -11.80 -0.85 -11.92
CA THR A 96 -11.39 -0.97 -13.33
C THR A 96 -9.90 -0.64 -13.48
N GLU A 97 -9.44 0.45 -12.89
CA GLU A 97 -8.03 0.84 -12.95
C GLU A 97 -7.12 -0.18 -12.26
N VAL A 98 -7.55 -0.79 -11.17
CA VAL A 98 -6.81 -1.90 -10.52
C VAL A 98 -6.69 -3.09 -11.47
N VAL A 99 -7.80 -3.52 -12.06
CA VAL A 99 -7.83 -4.65 -13.00
C VAL A 99 -6.98 -4.37 -14.24
N GLU A 100 -7.08 -3.17 -14.81
CA GLU A 100 -6.27 -2.77 -15.96
C GLU A 100 -4.78 -2.72 -15.64
N THR A 101 -4.41 -2.31 -14.41
CA THR A 101 -3.03 -2.37 -13.94
C THR A 101 -2.51 -3.80 -13.92
N ILE A 102 -3.30 -4.74 -13.39
CA ILE A 102 -2.94 -6.16 -13.35
C ILE A 102 -2.75 -6.70 -14.76
N ILE A 103 -3.68 -6.41 -15.67
CA ILE A 103 -3.61 -6.81 -17.07
C ILE A 103 -2.35 -6.26 -17.73
N GLN A 104 -2.06 -4.98 -17.53
CA GLN A 104 -0.87 -4.33 -18.10
C GLN A 104 0.42 -5.01 -17.62
N ILE A 105 0.50 -5.33 -16.35
CA ILE A 105 1.70 -5.93 -15.75
C ILE A 105 1.86 -7.39 -16.16
N ALA A 106 0.78 -8.10 -16.51
CA ALA A 106 0.88 -9.45 -17.06
C ALA A 106 1.80 -9.54 -18.27
N PHE A 107 1.91 -8.47 -19.04
CA PHE A 107 2.78 -8.39 -20.23
C PHE A 107 4.26 -8.60 -19.89
N TYR A 108 4.74 -8.08 -18.75
CA TYR A 108 6.14 -8.25 -18.34
C TYR A 108 6.34 -9.23 -17.18
N ALA A 109 5.39 -9.31 -16.24
CA ALA A 109 5.51 -10.18 -15.08
C ALA A 109 5.01 -11.61 -15.35
N GLY A 110 4.17 -11.79 -16.37
CA GLY A 110 3.63 -13.09 -16.75
C GLY A 110 2.24 -13.38 -16.18
N PHE A 111 1.57 -14.34 -16.81
CA PHE A 111 0.20 -14.71 -16.48
C PHE A 111 0.04 -15.25 -15.04
N PRO A 112 0.96 -16.09 -14.50
CA PRO A 112 0.81 -16.56 -13.12
C PRO A 112 0.81 -15.43 -12.08
N ALA A 113 1.72 -14.47 -12.20
CA ALA A 113 1.77 -13.32 -11.29
C ALA A 113 0.49 -12.48 -11.38
N ALA A 114 0.00 -12.22 -12.59
CA ALA A 114 -1.24 -11.49 -12.81
C ALA A 114 -2.47 -12.25 -12.29
N THR A 115 -2.53 -13.57 -12.47
CA THR A 115 -3.61 -14.40 -11.95
C THR A 115 -3.66 -14.35 -10.43
N ASN A 116 -2.52 -14.46 -9.77
CA ASN A 116 -2.45 -14.34 -8.31
C ASN A 116 -2.91 -12.96 -7.84
N ALA A 117 -2.53 -11.91 -8.55
CA ALA A 117 -2.99 -10.55 -8.27
C ALA A 117 -4.52 -10.40 -8.43
N MET A 118 -5.11 -11.04 -9.45
CA MET A 118 -6.56 -11.05 -9.64
C MET A 118 -7.30 -11.72 -8.46
N TYR A 119 -6.75 -12.80 -7.89
CA TYR A 119 -7.32 -13.42 -6.71
C TYR A 119 -7.31 -12.48 -5.50
N ILE A 120 -6.21 -11.75 -5.30
CA ILE A 120 -6.11 -10.75 -4.23
C ILE A 120 -7.10 -9.60 -4.45
N ALA A 121 -7.21 -9.10 -5.68
CA ALA A 121 -8.18 -8.06 -6.04
C ALA A 121 -9.62 -8.51 -5.78
N LYS A 122 -9.96 -9.75 -6.13
CA LYS A 122 -11.27 -10.34 -5.86
C LYS A 122 -11.59 -10.32 -4.36
N GLU A 123 -10.63 -10.72 -3.54
CA GLU A 123 -10.76 -10.73 -2.08
C GLU A 123 -11.02 -9.32 -1.52
N VAL A 124 -10.23 -8.36 -1.94
CA VAL A 124 -10.36 -6.96 -1.51
C VAL A 124 -11.70 -6.36 -1.97
N PHE A 125 -12.07 -6.59 -3.23
CA PHE A 125 -13.33 -6.07 -3.77
C PHE A 125 -14.56 -6.63 -3.03
N ALA A 126 -14.52 -7.91 -2.65
CA ALA A 126 -15.59 -8.53 -1.88
C ALA A 126 -15.73 -7.90 -0.49
N ALA A 127 -14.61 -7.66 0.20
CA ALA A 127 -14.58 -7.02 1.50
C ALA A 127 -15.05 -5.54 1.42
N ASP A 128 -14.66 -4.83 0.37
CA ASP A 128 -15.06 -3.44 0.13
C ASP A 128 -16.58 -3.32 -0.10
N ASN A 129 -17.20 -4.28 -0.78
CA ASN A 129 -18.65 -4.34 -0.96
C ASN A 129 -19.40 -4.53 0.36
N LEU A 130 -18.80 -5.22 1.32
CA LEU A 130 -19.41 -5.47 2.64
C LEU A 130 -19.20 -4.30 3.61
N ALA A 131 -18.30 -3.39 3.33
CA ALA A 131 -17.94 -2.25 4.18
C ALA A 131 -18.86 -1.03 4.01
N VAL A 132 -19.94 -1.18 3.26
CA VAL A 132 -20.92 -0.10 3.02
C VAL A 132 -21.87 0.04 4.19
#